data_b179a4d43fde110dcf70d3659f619b75
#
_entry.id   b179a4d43fde110dcf70d3659f619b75
#
_cell.length_a   1.000
_cell.length_b   1.000
_cell.length_c   1.000
_cell.angle_alpha   90.00
_cell.angle_beta   90.00
_cell.angle_gamma   90.00
#
_symmetry.space_group_name_H-M   'P 1'
#
loop_
_entity.id
_entity.type
_entity.pdbx_description
1 polymer ?
#
loop_
_entity_poly.entity_id
_entity_poly.type
_entity_poly.pdbx_seq_one_letter_code
_entity_poly.pdbx_strand_id
1 'polypeptide(L)'
;MVLIVLLAVIFDRNAVSIRSVALAFFIILCIYPESIVWPGFQMSFAAVFALISAFEAGVSKFNKRLMLIKIAPEKHKVKFRLLRNIITFCFYWVIVTLLTDFIAGFATLPYCAYHFDRIPIYSCLTNLIAAPLLAIIVMPFLALGTLLLPLWSDNVFLIIAEWGIYLINQTAFWVKGFEHSVYVMPKMPSFVLVAITFGGFWLCLWKGRIRLLGLIPFILLPIFPFFHTTPDVLAYQGGKMFAIATAYGNLLIEPGKANQTARENWLAKNGQNYAEYDKNAARQAWHDGYADEKVSLSCERENLCFYKTKGKTVAFAKDYDSLKIACKKADAVFSAVNAKAEYCKAPYLIERRQMWKNGTYELKISENGDISIRSAADAMGKHLWVKP
;
A
#
# COMPACT_ATOMS: atom_id res chain seq x y z
N MET A 1 16.41 12.73 7.41
CA MET A 1 17.38 11.63 7.58
C MET A 1 18.69 11.88 6.86
N VAL A 2 18.72 12.18 5.55
CA VAL A 2 19.94 12.45 4.76
C VAL A 2 20.79 13.57 5.39
N LEU A 3 20.19 14.67 5.83
CA LEU A 3 20.90 15.79 6.47
C LEU A 3 21.68 15.35 7.73
N ILE A 4 21.07 14.48 8.55
CA ILE A 4 21.72 13.99 9.78
C ILE A 4 22.91 13.07 9.46
N VAL A 5 22.77 12.25 8.40
CA VAL A 5 23.88 11.42 7.90
C VAL A 5 25.01 12.30 7.37
N LEU A 6 24.71 13.35 6.59
CA LEU A 6 25.70 14.31 6.10
C LEU A 6 26.40 15.04 7.24
N LEU A 7 25.66 15.50 8.23
CA LEU A 7 26.25 16.12 9.43
C LEU A 7 27.18 15.15 10.17
N ALA A 8 26.77 13.88 10.32
CA ALA A 8 27.62 12.86 10.93
C ALA A 8 28.95 12.66 10.16
N VAL A 9 28.90 12.70 8.81
CA VAL A 9 30.12 12.65 7.97
C VAL A 9 31.00 13.87 8.21
N ILE A 10 30.41 15.08 8.25
CA ILE A 10 31.16 16.33 8.48
C ILE A 10 31.86 16.32 9.85
N PHE A 11 31.24 15.73 10.87
CA PHE A 11 31.80 15.59 12.22
C PHE A 11 32.69 14.34 12.39
N ASP A 12 33.13 13.71 11.30
CA ASP A 12 34.01 12.51 11.28
C ASP A 12 33.48 11.37 12.17
N ARG A 13 32.16 11.21 12.22
CA ARG A 13 31.49 10.13 12.92
C ARG A 13 31.06 9.04 11.95
N ASN A 14 30.98 7.81 12.44
CA ASN A 14 30.43 6.70 11.66
C ASN A 14 28.99 7.01 11.22
N ALA A 15 28.84 7.54 10.00
CA ALA A 15 27.58 8.04 9.47
C ALA A 15 26.53 6.92 9.35
N VAL A 16 26.96 5.71 8.97
CA VAL A 16 26.10 4.53 8.82
C VAL A 16 26.20 3.65 10.05
N SER A 17 25.48 4.01 11.11
CA SER A 17 25.42 3.26 12.35
C SER A 17 23.99 3.24 12.91
N ILE A 18 23.64 2.22 13.70
CA ILE A 18 22.34 2.16 14.40
C ILE A 18 22.13 3.40 15.29
N ARG A 19 23.19 3.95 15.86
CA ARG A 19 23.12 5.17 16.71
C ARG A 19 22.69 6.40 15.90
N SER A 20 23.25 6.60 14.71
CA SER A 20 22.89 7.73 13.82
C SER A 20 21.43 7.61 13.36
N VAL A 21 20.95 6.40 13.08
CA VAL A 21 19.55 6.14 12.72
C VAL A 21 18.62 6.41 13.90
N ALA A 22 18.99 5.96 15.11
CA ALA A 22 18.20 6.21 16.32
C ALA A 22 18.11 7.71 16.64
N LEU A 23 19.21 8.46 16.48
CA LEU A 23 19.22 9.92 16.65
C LEU A 23 18.31 10.60 15.62
N ALA A 24 18.39 10.20 14.35
CA ALA A 24 17.53 10.72 13.29
C ALA A 24 16.05 10.43 13.58
N PHE A 25 15.74 9.22 14.03
CA PHE A 25 14.40 8.82 14.44
C PHE A 25 13.87 9.72 15.56
N PHE A 26 14.65 9.89 16.61
CA PHE A 26 14.27 10.72 17.76
C PHE A 26 14.05 12.18 17.37
N ILE A 27 14.97 12.80 16.60
CA ILE A 27 14.85 14.20 16.17
C ILE A 27 13.58 14.41 15.35
N ILE A 28 13.29 13.51 14.39
CA ILE A 28 12.10 13.64 13.55
C ILE A 28 10.83 13.53 14.40
N LEU A 29 10.77 12.60 15.36
CA LEU A 29 9.61 12.46 16.24
C LEU A 29 9.42 13.64 17.20
N CYS A 30 10.51 14.30 17.62
CA CYS A 30 10.40 15.53 18.40
C CYS A 30 9.80 16.69 17.59
N ILE A 31 10.09 16.77 16.29
CA ILE A 31 9.61 17.85 15.42
C ILE A 31 8.21 17.53 14.87
N TYR A 32 7.99 16.29 14.44
CA TYR A 32 6.77 15.79 13.80
C TYR A 32 6.35 14.45 14.42
N PRO A 33 5.72 14.43 15.59
CA PRO A 33 5.35 13.18 16.29
C PRO A 33 4.39 12.31 15.47
N GLU A 34 3.54 12.90 14.63
CA GLU A 34 2.62 12.21 13.73
C GLU A 34 3.33 11.43 12.63
N SER A 35 4.61 11.70 12.34
CA SER A 35 5.36 11.00 11.29
C SER A 35 5.47 9.49 11.55
N ILE A 36 5.31 9.04 12.78
CA ILE A 36 5.38 7.62 13.16
C ILE A 36 4.34 6.76 12.41
N VAL A 37 3.22 7.34 12.02
CA VAL A 37 2.16 6.65 11.25
C VAL A 37 2.30 6.83 9.73
N TRP A 38 3.24 7.64 9.27
CA TRP A 38 3.43 7.88 7.84
C TRP A 38 4.13 6.70 7.16
N PRO A 39 3.60 6.22 6.02
CA PRO A 39 4.20 5.08 5.30
C PRO A 39 5.66 5.32 4.93
N GLY A 40 5.98 6.52 4.41
CA GLY A 40 7.34 6.87 4.01
C GLY A 40 8.34 6.85 5.18
N PHE A 41 7.93 7.30 6.37
CA PHE A 41 8.74 7.22 7.58
C PHE A 41 9.01 5.77 7.98
N GLN A 42 7.95 4.97 8.13
CA GLN A 42 8.06 3.58 8.56
C GLN A 42 8.91 2.75 7.60
N MET A 43 8.64 2.82 6.29
CA MET A 43 9.38 2.07 5.27
C MET A 43 10.86 2.48 5.20
N SER A 44 11.15 3.79 5.25
CA SER A 44 12.52 4.29 5.19
C SER A 44 13.35 3.85 6.40
N PHE A 45 12.80 3.95 7.60
CA PHE A 45 13.50 3.52 8.81
C PHE A 45 13.64 2.00 8.87
N ALA A 46 12.62 1.24 8.49
CA ALA A 46 12.69 -0.22 8.44
C ALA A 46 13.79 -0.70 7.48
N ALA A 47 13.86 -0.15 6.26
CA ALA A 47 14.87 -0.50 5.28
C ALA A 47 16.28 -0.21 5.79
N VAL A 48 16.54 1.01 6.27
CA VAL A 48 17.89 1.42 6.72
C VAL A 48 18.31 0.62 7.94
N PHE A 49 17.41 0.42 8.91
CA PHE A 49 17.70 -0.36 10.11
C PHE A 49 18.03 -1.82 9.80
N ALA A 50 17.27 -2.45 8.89
CA ALA A 50 17.53 -3.81 8.43
C ALA A 50 18.86 -3.92 7.69
N LEU A 51 19.17 -2.97 6.79
CA LEU A 51 20.44 -2.96 6.06
C LEU A 51 21.63 -2.82 7.00
N ILE A 52 21.63 -1.87 7.93
CA ILE A 52 22.72 -1.69 8.88
C ILE A 52 22.92 -2.96 9.72
N SER A 53 21.81 -3.52 10.24
CA SER A 53 21.86 -4.74 11.05
C SER A 53 22.40 -5.94 10.28
N ALA A 54 22.04 -6.08 9.00
CA ALA A 54 22.55 -7.13 8.12
C ALA A 54 24.04 -6.97 7.82
N PHE A 55 24.51 -5.72 7.59
CA PHE A 55 25.92 -5.44 7.40
C PHE A 55 26.74 -5.73 8.67
N GLU A 56 26.25 -5.33 9.84
CA GLU A 56 26.90 -5.64 11.12
C GLU A 56 26.91 -7.16 11.41
N ALA A 57 25.87 -7.89 11.06
CA ALA A 57 25.74 -9.33 11.29
C ALA A 57 26.65 -10.21 10.43
N GLY A 58 27.31 -9.66 9.41
CA GLY A 58 28.30 -10.40 8.65
C GLY A 58 28.18 -10.38 7.13
N VAL A 59 27.21 -9.65 6.56
CA VAL A 59 27.17 -9.41 5.11
C VAL A 59 28.48 -8.77 4.64
N SER A 60 29.10 -7.93 5.46
CA SER A 60 30.44 -7.38 5.19
C SER A 60 31.53 -8.45 5.07
N LYS A 61 31.45 -9.53 5.85
CA LYS A 61 32.40 -10.67 5.75
C LYS A 61 32.17 -11.48 4.49
N PHE A 62 30.91 -11.66 4.11
CA PHE A 62 30.53 -12.32 2.85
C PHE A 62 31.03 -11.54 1.64
N ASN A 63 30.83 -10.22 1.66
CA ASN A 63 31.33 -9.33 0.61
C ASN A 63 32.85 -9.34 0.52
N LYS A 64 33.58 -9.36 1.65
CA LYS A 64 35.04 -9.49 1.65
C LYS A 64 35.47 -10.82 1.07
N ARG A 65 34.84 -11.95 1.37
CA ARG A 65 35.12 -13.25 0.78
C ARG A 65 34.88 -13.29 -0.73
N LEU A 66 33.78 -12.72 -1.19
CA LEU A 66 33.51 -12.58 -2.62
C LEU A 66 34.54 -11.69 -3.33
N MET A 67 35.01 -10.65 -2.68
CA MET A 67 36.07 -9.78 -3.20
C MET A 67 37.42 -10.49 -3.23
N LEU A 68 37.74 -11.34 -2.25
CA LEU A 68 38.98 -12.13 -2.19
C LEU A 68 39.07 -13.21 -3.28
N ILE A 69 37.96 -13.80 -3.71
CA ILE A 69 37.91 -14.71 -4.87
C ILE A 69 38.37 -13.98 -6.16
N LYS A 70 38.26 -12.65 -6.18
CA LYS A 70 38.63 -11.77 -7.28
C LYS A 70 40.15 -11.54 -7.44
N ILE A 71 40.95 -11.78 -6.40
CA ILE A 71 42.33 -11.29 -6.32
C ILE A 71 43.36 -12.43 -6.52
N ALA A 72 42.91 -13.65 -6.83
CA ALA A 72 43.87 -14.71 -7.15
C ALA A 72 44.68 -14.35 -8.42
N PRO A 73 46.01 -14.19 -8.34
CA PRO A 73 46.83 -13.78 -9.47
C PRO A 73 47.05 -14.95 -10.41
N GLU A 74 46.27 -15.05 -11.46
CA GLU A 74 46.51 -16.01 -12.53
C GLU A 74 47.25 -15.32 -13.69
N LYS A 75 48.34 -15.97 -14.11
CA LYS A 75 49.25 -15.52 -15.19
C LYS A 75 48.61 -15.72 -16.57
N HIS A 76 47.67 -14.88 -16.98
CA HIS A 76 47.12 -14.88 -18.34
C HIS A 76 47.13 -13.51 -19.01
N LYS A 77 47.20 -13.50 -20.37
CA LYS A 77 47.37 -12.33 -21.28
C LYS A 77 46.50 -11.13 -20.92
N VAL A 78 47.04 -9.94 -20.92
CA VAL A 78 46.47 -8.66 -20.44
C VAL A 78 45.06 -8.35 -20.96
N LYS A 79 44.78 -8.67 -22.24
CA LYS A 79 43.46 -8.38 -22.87
C LYS A 79 42.32 -9.23 -22.31
N PHE A 80 42.60 -10.51 -21.95
CA PHE A 80 41.63 -11.40 -21.31
C PHE A 80 41.40 -11.03 -19.84
N ARG A 81 42.38 -10.44 -19.20
CA ARG A 81 42.30 -10.00 -17.80
C ARG A 81 41.36 -8.82 -17.60
N LEU A 82 41.35 -7.88 -18.53
CA LEU A 82 40.44 -6.71 -18.46
C LEU A 82 38.98 -7.16 -18.58
N LEU A 83 38.66 -7.99 -19.60
CA LEU A 83 37.30 -8.48 -19.82
C LEU A 83 36.81 -9.32 -18.62
N ARG A 84 37.65 -10.23 -18.09
CA ARG A 84 37.31 -11.00 -16.88
C ARG A 84 37.06 -10.10 -15.68
N ASN A 85 37.86 -9.05 -15.47
CA ASN A 85 37.67 -8.13 -14.35
C ASN A 85 36.38 -7.34 -14.49
N ILE A 86 36.01 -6.91 -15.68
CA ILE A 86 34.73 -6.23 -15.94
C ILE A 86 33.56 -7.17 -15.67
N ILE A 87 33.59 -8.39 -16.21
CA ILE A 87 32.53 -9.39 -15.98
C ILE A 87 32.38 -9.70 -14.49
N THR A 88 33.51 -9.91 -13.79
CA THR A 88 33.49 -10.20 -12.35
C THR A 88 32.97 -9.01 -11.54
N PHE A 89 33.32 -7.78 -11.94
CA PHE A 89 32.80 -6.56 -11.33
C PHE A 89 31.30 -6.42 -11.54
N CYS A 90 30.80 -6.60 -12.76
CA CYS A 90 29.37 -6.56 -13.05
C CYS A 90 28.59 -7.63 -12.27
N PHE A 91 29.12 -8.86 -12.25
CA PHE A 91 28.51 -9.96 -11.51
C PHE A 91 28.44 -9.70 -9.99
N TYR A 92 29.56 -9.21 -9.41
CA TYR A 92 29.61 -8.82 -8.01
C TYR A 92 28.60 -7.68 -7.71
N TRP A 93 28.57 -6.66 -8.58
CA TRP A 93 27.65 -5.54 -8.43
C TRP A 93 26.19 -5.99 -8.44
N VAL A 94 25.80 -6.85 -9.38
CA VAL A 94 24.45 -7.44 -9.46
C VAL A 94 24.10 -8.18 -8.18
N ILE A 95 24.99 -9.06 -7.69
CA ILE A 95 24.73 -9.84 -6.47
C ILE A 95 24.54 -8.92 -5.25
N VAL A 96 25.41 -7.92 -5.09
CA VAL A 96 25.31 -6.98 -3.94
C VAL A 96 24.05 -6.16 -4.00
N THR A 97 23.69 -5.68 -5.19
CA THR A 97 22.44 -4.93 -5.39
C THR A 97 21.23 -5.81 -5.07
N LEU A 98 21.15 -7.02 -5.64
CA LEU A 98 20.05 -7.94 -5.35
C LEU A 98 19.94 -8.29 -3.86
N LEU A 99 21.07 -8.50 -3.18
CA LEU A 99 21.06 -8.78 -1.75
C LEU A 99 20.58 -7.61 -0.91
N THR A 100 21.02 -6.39 -1.24
CA THR A 100 20.54 -5.16 -0.58
C THR A 100 19.06 -4.91 -0.84
N ASP A 101 18.60 -5.08 -2.08
CA ASP A 101 17.20 -4.94 -2.45
C ASP A 101 16.32 -5.98 -1.76
N PHE A 102 16.80 -7.23 -1.67
CA PHE A 102 16.07 -8.28 -0.96
C PHE A 102 15.92 -7.95 0.53
N ILE A 103 16.99 -7.52 1.20
CA ILE A 103 16.95 -7.15 2.62
C ILE A 103 16.02 -5.95 2.85
N ALA A 104 16.16 -4.90 2.05
CA ALA A 104 15.34 -3.71 2.15
C ALA A 104 13.86 -4.02 1.80
N GLY A 105 13.63 -4.78 0.73
CA GLY A 105 12.30 -5.20 0.28
C GLY A 105 11.59 -6.04 1.35
N PHE A 106 12.27 -7.03 1.93
CA PHE A 106 11.71 -7.85 3.00
C PHE A 106 11.35 -7.02 4.24
N ALA A 107 12.20 -6.05 4.61
CA ALA A 107 11.93 -5.17 5.74
C ALA A 107 10.75 -4.20 5.49
N THR A 108 10.56 -3.75 4.26
CA THR A 108 9.49 -2.80 3.90
C THR A 108 8.19 -3.48 3.49
N LEU A 109 8.22 -4.76 3.11
CA LEU A 109 7.07 -5.52 2.62
C LEU A 109 5.83 -5.47 3.55
N PRO A 110 5.93 -5.65 4.88
CA PRO A 110 4.76 -5.57 5.77
C PRO A 110 4.11 -4.18 5.79
N TYR A 111 4.93 -3.14 5.72
CA TYR A 111 4.43 -1.76 5.66
C TYR A 111 3.78 -1.46 4.32
N CYS A 112 4.34 -1.99 3.23
CA CYS A 112 3.75 -1.90 1.90
C CYS A 112 2.38 -2.60 1.87
N ALA A 113 2.28 -3.81 2.41
CA ALA A 113 1.03 -4.55 2.53
C ALA A 113 -0.01 -3.81 3.39
N TYR A 114 0.40 -3.20 4.49
CA TYR A 114 -0.50 -2.49 5.40
C TYR A 114 -1.03 -1.16 4.83
N HIS A 115 -0.16 -0.36 4.20
CA HIS A 115 -0.52 0.99 3.74
C HIS A 115 -1.11 1.02 2.33
N PHE A 116 -0.69 0.11 1.46
CA PHE A 116 -1.06 0.10 0.05
C PHE A 116 -1.93 -1.09 -0.35
N ASP A 117 -2.16 -2.05 0.57
CA ASP A 117 -2.92 -3.28 0.32
C ASP A 117 -2.36 -4.09 -0.87
N ARG A 118 -1.06 -3.93 -1.20
CA ARG A 118 -0.40 -4.51 -2.37
C ARG A 118 1.04 -4.90 -2.07
N ILE A 119 1.47 -6.03 -2.61
CA ILE A 119 2.84 -6.55 -2.51
C ILE A 119 3.41 -6.67 -3.92
N PRO A 120 4.42 -5.87 -4.31
CA PRO A 120 5.08 -6.00 -5.60
C PRO A 120 6.06 -7.18 -5.59
N ILE A 121 5.75 -8.24 -6.35
CA ILE A 121 6.55 -9.49 -6.36
C ILE A 121 7.89 -9.28 -7.07
N TYR A 122 7.88 -8.55 -8.18
CA TYR A 122 9.09 -8.34 -9.01
C TYR A 122 9.85 -7.05 -8.70
N SER A 123 9.70 -6.49 -7.48
CA SER A 123 10.36 -5.24 -7.08
C SER A 123 11.89 -5.30 -7.21
N CYS A 124 12.51 -6.45 -6.86
CA CYS A 124 13.96 -6.62 -7.02
C CYS A 124 14.42 -6.51 -8.48
N LEU A 125 13.62 -7.01 -9.43
CA LEU A 125 13.94 -6.90 -10.86
C LEU A 125 13.86 -5.44 -11.34
N THR A 126 12.83 -4.74 -10.92
CA THR A 126 12.67 -3.31 -11.25
C THR A 126 13.80 -2.48 -10.65
N ASN A 127 14.14 -2.71 -9.39
CA ASN A 127 15.19 -1.98 -8.69
C ASN A 127 16.59 -2.24 -9.26
N LEU A 128 16.87 -3.45 -9.74
CA LEU A 128 18.14 -3.79 -10.38
C LEU A 128 18.45 -2.86 -11.57
N ILE A 129 17.43 -2.42 -12.29
CA ILE A 129 17.56 -1.48 -13.42
C ILE A 129 17.39 -0.04 -12.94
N ALA A 130 16.39 0.23 -12.12
CA ALA A 130 16.03 1.58 -11.69
C ALA A 130 17.07 2.20 -10.75
N ALA A 131 17.68 1.42 -9.85
CA ALA A 131 18.65 1.96 -8.89
C ALA A 131 19.89 2.57 -9.55
N PRO A 132 20.57 1.92 -10.52
CA PRO A 132 21.70 2.55 -11.22
C PRO A 132 21.30 3.74 -12.07
N LEU A 133 20.15 3.69 -12.75
CA LEU A 133 19.64 4.83 -13.52
C LEU A 133 19.37 6.03 -12.60
N LEU A 134 18.76 5.79 -11.44
CA LEU A 134 18.51 6.81 -10.45
C LEU A 134 19.82 7.41 -9.91
N ALA A 135 20.79 6.57 -9.53
CA ALA A 135 22.03 7.01 -8.89
C ALA A 135 23.00 7.70 -9.85
N ILE A 136 23.09 7.23 -11.10
CA ILE A 136 24.10 7.71 -12.06
C ILE A 136 23.54 8.80 -12.97
N ILE A 137 22.28 8.73 -13.35
CA ILE A 137 21.67 9.64 -14.31
C ILE A 137 20.74 10.63 -13.60
N VAL A 138 19.68 10.13 -12.95
CA VAL A 138 18.62 11.03 -12.48
C VAL A 138 19.11 11.97 -11.39
N MET A 139 19.68 11.44 -10.30
CA MET A 139 20.06 12.27 -9.13
C MET A 139 21.16 13.30 -9.46
N PRO A 140 22.29 12.95 -10.12
CA PRO A 140 23.34 13.93 -10.42
C PRO A 140 22.85 15.02 -11.38
N PHE A 141 22.15 14.61 -12.46
CA PHE A 141 21.69 15.58 -13.46
C PHE A 141 20.54 16.44 -12.96
N LEU A 142 19.64 15.88 -12.13
CA LEU A 142 18.59 16.65 -11.46
C LEU A 142 19.20 17.68 -10.48
N ALA A 143 20.20 17.28 -9.69
CA ALA A 143 20.88 18.19 -8.76
C ALA A 143 21.60 19.32 -9.50
N LEU A 144 22.35 19.00 -10.55
CA LEU A 144 23.02 20.00 -11.39
C LEU A 144 21.99 20.90 -12.10
N GLY A 145 20.95 20.31 -12.67
CA GLY A 145 19.89 21.04 -13.34
C GLY A 145 19.17 22.02 -12.43
N THR A 146 18.80 21.60 -11.22
CA THR A 146 18.16 22.47 -10.22
C THR A 146 19.08 23.59 -9.73
N LEU A 147 20.38 23.31 -9.55
CA LEU A 147 21.35 24.31 -9.13
C LEU A 147 21.56 25.40 -10.22
N LEU A 148 21.53 25.02 -11.50
CA LEU A 148 21.71 25.91 -12.63
C LEU A 148 20.42 26.59 -13.12
N LEU A 149 19.25 26.22 -12.57
CA LEU A 149 17.94 26.77 -12.96
C LEU A 149 17.87 28.31 -12.91
N PRO A 150 18.47 29.00 -11.90
CA PRO A 150 18.45 30.45 -11.85
C PRO A 150 19.26 31.12 -12.98
N LEU A 151 20.24 30.41 -13.56
CA LEU A 151 21.14 30.92 -14.62
C LEU A 151 20.65 30.49 -16.01
N TRP A 152 19.96 29.37 -16.13
CA TRP A 152 19.59 28.77 -17.41
C TRP A 152 18.33 27.95 -17.28
N SER A 153 17.19 28.45 -17.77
CA SER A 153 15.89 27.78 -17.67
C SER A 153 15.81 26.51 -18.52
N ASP A 154 16.37 26.49 -19.71
CA ASP A 154 16.34 25.38 -20.66
C ASP A 154 17.61 24.53 -20.59
N ASN A 155 17.98 24.11 -19.35
CA ASN A 155 19.22 23.41 -19.19
C ASN A 155 19.15 21.93 -19.60
N VAL A 156 20.14 21.49 -20.35
CA VAL A 156 20.26 20.12 -20.88
C VAL A 156 20.31 19.06 -19.78
N PHE A 157 20.73 19.44 -18.56
CA PHE A 157 20.82 18.50 -17.43
C PHE A 157 19.43 18.00 -16.98
N LEU A 158 18.41 18.86 -17.01
CA LEU A 158 17.03 18.44 -16.70
C LEU A 158 16.49 17.50 -17.77
N ILE A 159 16.82 17.72 -19.04
CA ILE A 159 16.43 16.82 -20.14
C ILE A 159 17.04 15.43 -19.95
N ILE A 160 18.32 15.34 -19.55
CA ILE A 160 18.98 14.06 -19.26
C ILE A 160 18.33 13.36 -18.05
N ALA A 161 17.99 14.12 -17.01
CA ALA A 161 17.28 13.57 -15.85
C ALA A 161 15.88 13.04 -16.23
N GLU A 162 15.16 13.77 -17.09
CA GLU A 162 13.86 13.35 -17.63
C GLU A 162 13.96 12.02 -18.40
N TRP A 163 14.97 11.88 -19.25
CA TRP A 163 15.26 10.62 -19.95
C TRP A 163 15.51 9.46 -18.99
N GLY A 164 16.26 9.71 -17.92
CA GLY A 164 16.47 8.71 -16.87
C GLY A 164 15.15 8.27 -16.20
N ILE A 165 14.29 9.24 -15.86
CA ILE A 165 12.96 8.98 -15.28
C ILE A 165 12.07 8.22 -16.27
N TYR A 166 12.11 8.60 -17.54
CA TYR A 166 11.36 7.91 -18.59
C TYR A 166 11.75 6.42 -18.68
N LEU A 167 13.04 6.10 -18.68
CA LEU A 167 13.53 4.73 -18.71
C LEU A 167 13.09 3.93 -17.48
N ILE A 168 13.12 4.54 -16.28
CA ILE A 168 12.62 3.92 -15.04
C ILE A 168 11.13 3.60 -15.17
N ASN A 169 10.34 4.55 -15.67
CA ASN A 169 8.91 4.35 -15.89
C ASN A 169 8.62 3.23 -16.89
N GLN A 170 9.36 3.18 -18.00
CA GLN A 170 9.21 2.10 -19.00
C GLN A 170 9.53 0.73 -18.39
N THR A 171 10.57 0.65 -17.56
CA THR A 171 10.90 -0.58 -16.84
C THR A 171 9.76 -1.01 -15.91
N ALA A 172 9.15 -0.07 -15.19
CA ALA A 172 8.01 -0.34 -14.30
C ALA A 172 6.79 -0.82 -15.10
N PHE A 173 6.48 -0.20 -16.25
CA PHE A 173 5.39 -0.65 -17.12
C PHE A 173 5.64 -2.04 -17.71
N TRP A 174 6.87 -2.33 -18.09
CA TRP A 174 7.25 -3.65 -18.60
C TRP A 174 7.06 -4.73 -17.54
N VAL A 175 7.54 -4.51 -16.32
CA VAL A 175 7.39 -5.46 -15.20
C VAL A 175 5.94 -5.59 -14.76
N LYS A 176 5.14 -4.51 -14.81
CA LYS A 176 3.69 -4.55 -14.54
C LYS A 176 2.94 -5.48 -15.51
N GLY A 177 3.45 -5.68 -16.73
CA GLY A 177 2.87 -6.58 -17.72
C GLY A 177 3.05 -8.07 -17.40
N PHE A 178 3.85 -8.43 -16.42
CA PHE A 178 4.01 -9.82 -16.01
C PHE A 178 2.80 -10.29 -15.22
N GLU A 179 2.42 -11.55 -15.44
CA GLU A 179 1.39 -12.19 -14.64
C GLU A 179 1.78 -12.17 -13.15
N HIS A 180 0.81 -11.92 -12.29
CA HIS A 180 1.01 -11.84 -10.84
C HIS A 180 2.08 -10.82 -10.38
N SER A 181 2.30 -9.75 -11.15
CA SER A 181 3.28 -8.70 -10.80
C SER A 181 3.00 -8.02 -9.46
N VAL A 182 1.73 -7.98 -9.07
CA VAL A 182 1.26 -7.41 -7.81
C VAL A 182 0.31 -8.39 -7.14
N TYR A 183 0.66 -8.82 -5.93
CA TYR A 183 -0.26 -9.55 -5.07
C TYR A 183 -1.08 -8.56 -4.25
N VAL A 184 -2.41 -8.64 -4.36
CA VAL A 184 -3.34 -7.80 -3.60
C VAL A 184 -3.64 -8.51 -2.28
N MET A 185 -3.43 -7.81 -1.18
CA MET A 185 -3.62 -8.35 0.17
C MET A 185 -4.79 -7.63 0.85
N PRO A 186 -5.77 -8.34 1.44
CA PRO A 186 -6.85 -7.71 2.16
C PRO A 186 -6.33 -6.90 3.35
N LYS A 187 -7.11 -5.91 3.78
CA LYS A 187 -6.75 -4.96 4.83
C LYS A 187 -6.25 -5.66 6.09
N MET A 188 -5.01 -5.35 6.47
CA MET A 188 -4.35 -5.90 7.65
C MET A 188 -4.73 -5.10 8.93
N PRO A 189 -5.05 -5.76 10.05
CA PRO A 189 -5.25 -5.09 11.33
C PRO A 189 -3.97 -4.40 11.85
N SER A 190 -4.13 -3.25 12.50
CA SER A 190 -2.98 -2.45 12.98
C SER A 190 -2.10 -3.18 13.99
N PHE A 191 -2.67 -4.07 14.82
CA PHE A 191 -1.88 -4.82 15.80
C PHE A 191 -0.89 -5.78 15.13
N VAL A 192 -1.18 -6.27 13.92
CA VAL A 192 -0.27 -7.12 13.15
C VAL A 192 0.95 -6.33 12.71
N LEU A 193 0.76 -5.10 12.21
CA LEU A 193 1.86 -4.21 11.85
C LEU A 193 2.76 -3.93 13.07
N VAL A 194 2.14 -3.65 14.22
CA VAL A 194 2.86 -3.42 15.49
C VAL A 194 3.68 -4.67 15.87
N ALA A 195 3.08 -5.86 15.83
CA ALA A 195 3.77 -7.12 16.15
C ALA A 195 4.96 -7.36 15.21
N ILE A 196 4.78 -7.13 13.90
CA ILE A 196 5.85 -7.27 12.90
C ILE A 196 6.96 -6.23 13.12
N THR A 197 6.62 -5.00 13.46
CA THR A 197 7.59 -3.95 13.77
C THR A 197 8.45 -4.35 14.97
N PHE A 198 7.84 -4.82 16.06
CA PHE A 198 8.59 -5.33 17.22
C PHE A 198 9.42 -6.57 16.88
N GLY A 199 8.90 -7.50 16.06
CA GLY A 199 9.65 -8.64 15.54
C GLY A 199 10.86 -8.21 14.71
N GLY A 200 10.72 -7.20 13.86
CA GLY A 200 11.80 -6.60 13.09
C GLY A 200 12.88 -5.97 13.98
N PHE A 201 12.49 -5.18 14.98
CA PHE A 201 13.43 -4.66 15.96
C PHE A 201 14.15 -5.77 16.72
N TRP A 202 13.44 -6.81 17.13
CA TRP A 202 14.02 -7.97 17.77
C TRP A 202 15.07 -8.66 16.90
N LEU A 203 14.76 -8.90 15.62
CA LEU A 203 15.69 -9.48 14.63
C LEU A 203 16.97 -8.65 14.47
N CYS A 204 16.85 -7.34 14.53
CA CYS A 204 17.96 -6.43 14.28
C CYS A 204 18.85 -6.19 15.52
N LEU A 205 18.27 -6.13 16.71
CA LEU A 205 18.99 -5.77 17.94
C LEU A 205 19.66 -6.98 18.61
N TRP A 206 19.00 -8.13 18.60
CA TRP A 206 19.52 -9.31 19.28
C TRP A 206 20.55 -10.08 18.45
N LYS A 207 21.52 -10.68 19.14
CA LYS A 207 22.58 -11.52 18.56
C LYS A 207 22.35 -13.00 18.90
N GLY A 208 22.90 -13.92 18.09
CA GLY A 208 22.75 -15.35 18.32
C GLY A 208 21.39 -15.93 17.88
N ARG A 209 21.07 -17.14 18.35
CA ARG A 209 19.87 -17.88 17.91
C ARG A 209 18.57 -17.28 18.38
N ILE A 210 18.57 -16.54 19.51
CA ILE A 210 17.40 -15.88 20.08
C ILE A 210 16.79 -14.84 19.13
N ARG A 211 17.59 -14.24 18.23
CA ARG A 211 17.08 -13.30 17.22
C ARG A 211 16.02 -13.91 16.31
N LEU A 212 16.05 -15.24 16.08
CA LEU A 212 15.11 -15.93 15.20
C LEU A 212 13.66 -15.88 15.72
N LEU A 213 13.45 -15.64 17.00
CA LEU A 213 12.10 -15.42 17.57
C LEU A 213 11.39 -14.23 16.92
N GLY A 214 12.15 -13.22 16.47
CA GLY A 214 11.60 -12.07 15.75
C GLY A 214 11.00 -12.41 14.38
N LEU A 215 11.24 -13.62 13.83
CA LEU A 215 10.59 -14.08 12.60
C LEU A 215 9.16 -14.55 12.80
N ILE A 216 8.75 -14.85 14.03
CA ILE A 216 7.41 -15.41 14.32
C ILE A 216 6.29 -14.53 13.75
N PRO A 217 6.24 -13.20 13.98
CA PRO A 217 5.20 -12.34 13.42
C PRO A 217 5.20 -12.32 11.88
N PHE A 218 6.36 -12.45 11.24
CA PHE A 218 6.46 -12.48 9.77
C PHE A 218 5.94 -13.79 9.19
N ILE A 219 6.17 -14.93 9.86
CA ILE A 219 5.66 -16.25 9.46
C ILE A 219 4.14 -16.29 9.61
N LEU A 220 3.59 -15.60 10.60
CA LEU A 220 2.15 -15.54 10.82
C LEU A 220 1.43 -14.56 9.87
N LEU A 221 2.16 -13.66 9.19
CA LEU A 221 1.57 -12.67 8.28
C LEU A 221 0.64 -13.26 7.21
N PRO A 222 0.97 -14.37 6.51
CA PRO A 222 0.10 -14.97 5.49
C PRO A 222 -1.20 -15.55 6.03
N ILE A 223 -1.33 -15.74 7.34
CA ILE A 223 -2.53 -16.32 7.99
C ILE A 223 -3.62 -15.26 8.16
N PHE A 224 -3.26 -13.96 8.25
CA PHE A 224 -4.21 -12.89 8.51
C PHE A 224 -5.28 -12.66 7.43
N PRO A 225 -5.05 -12.86 6.14
CA PRO A 225 -6.10 -12.78 5.14
C PRO A 225 -7.30 -13.69 5.42
N PHE A 226 -7.08 -14.83 6.06
CA PHE A 226 -8.16 -15.78 6.41
C PHE A 226 -9.11 -15.26 7.51
N PHE A 227 -8.69 -14.28 8.29
CA PHE A 227 -9.50 -13.63 9.32
C PHE A 227 -10.13 -12.30 8.85
N HIS A 228 -9.94 -11.95 7.56
CA HIS A 228 -10.54 -10.74 7.02
C HIS A 228 -12.05 -10.91 6.90
N THR A 229 -12.81 -9.99 7.47
CA THR A 229 -14.25 -9.92 7.32
C THR A 229 -14.60 -8.77 6.38
N THR A 230 -15.19 -9.10 5.24
CA THR A 230 -15.68 -8.10 4.30
C THR A 230 -16.85 -7.32 4.88
N PRO A 231 -16.97 -6.00 4.66
CA PRO A 231 -18.19 -5.27 4.97
C PRO A 231 -19.32 -5.72 4.04
N ASP A 232 -20.54 -5.87 4.57
CA ASP A 232 -21.68 -6.31 3.77
C ASP A 232 -22.08 -5.23 2.74
N VAL A 233 -21.94 -3.93 3.10
CA VAL A 233 -22.23 -2.79 2.20
C VAL A 233 -21.19 -1.70 2.38
N LEU A 234 -20.79 -1.10 1.26
CA LEU A 234 -20.00 0.13 1.20
C LEU A 234 -20.76 1.21 0.44
N ALA A 235 -20.81 2.41 1.00
CA ALA A 235 -21.41 3.59 0.37
C ALA A 235 -20.38 4.69 0.22
N TYR A 236 -20.12 5.13 -1.02
CA TYR A 236 -19.15 6.17 -1.31
C TYR A 236 -19.69 7.56 -0.97
N GLN A 237 -18.77 8.47 -0.74
CA GLN A 237 -19.06 9.87 -0.44
C GLN A 237 -20.15 10.47 -1.34
N GLY A 238 -21.21 11.00 -0.72
CA GLY A 238 -22.34 11.62 -1.40
C GLY A 238 -23.28 10.65 -2.13
N GLY A 239 -23.22 9.34 -1.86
CA GLY A 239 -24.11 8.35 -2.47
C GLY A 239 -23.90 8.14 -3.98
N LYS A 240 -22.68 8.41 -4.47
CA LYS A 240 -22.37 8.31 -5.91
C LYS A 240 -22.06 6.89 -6.38
N MET A 241 -21.76 5.96 -5.46
CA MET A 241 -21.37 4.60 -5.75
C MET A 241 -21.62 3.74 -4.52
N PHE A 242 -22.16 2.56 -4.75
CA PHE A 242 -22.39 1.55 -3.72
C PHE A 242 -21.63 0.26 -4.07
N ALA A 243 -21.32 -0.53 -3.08
CA ALA A 243 -20.83 -1.89 -3.26
C ALA A 243 -21.49 -2.80 -2.23
N ILE A 244 -21.72 -4.05 -2.62
CA ILE A 244 -22.29 -5.10 -1.79
C ILE A 244 -21.33 -6.29 -1.76
N ALA A 245 -21.37 -7.06 -0.67
CA ALA A 245 -20.65 -8.32 -0.57
C ALA A 245 -21.50 -9.46 -1.12
N THR A 246 -20.88 -10.38 -1.86
CA THR A 246 -21.46 -11.68 -2.24
C THR A 246 -21.35 -12.67 -1.08
N ALA A 247 -22.01 -13.83 -1.18
CA ALA A 247 -21.88 -14.91 -0.18
C ALA A 247 -20.45 -15.42 0.00
N TYR A 248 -19.61 -15.28 -1.04
CA TYR A 248 -18.19 -15.67 -1.03
C TYR A 248 -17.26 -14.55 -0.53
N GLY A 249 -17.80 -13.42 -0.09
CA GLY A 249 -17.01 -12.27 0.40
C GLY A 249 -16.43 -11.39 -0.70
N ASN A 250 -16.76 -11.60 -1.97
CA ASN A 250 -16.35 -10.72 -3.05
C ASN A 250 -17.23 -9.47 -3.09
N LEU A 251 -16.64 -8.32 -3.41
CA LEU A 251 -17.38 -7.08 -3.59
C LEU A 251 -17.90 -6.96 -5.02
N LEU A 252 -19.20 -6.67 -5.16
CA LEU A 252 -19.84 -6.23 -6.39
C LEU A 252 -20.08 -4.72 -6.30
N ILE A 253 -19.32 -3.97 -7.11
CA ILE A 253 -19.38 -2.50 -7.11
C ILE A 253 -20.33 -2.03 -8.19
N GLU A 254 -21.19 -1.09 -7.84
CA GLU A 254 -22.15 -0.46 -8.75
C GLU A 254 -21.44 0.14 -9.98
N PRO A 255 -21.91 -0.15 -11.22
CA PRO A 255 -21.35 0.44 -12.44
C PRO A 255 -21.63 1.95 -12.48
N GLY A 256 -20.66 2.73 -12.97
CA GLY A 256 -20.82 4.18 -13.11
C GLY A 256 -19.50 4.88 -13.36
N LYS A 257 -19.55 6.19 -13.59
CA LYS A 257 -18.36 7.05 -13.81
C LYS A 257 -17.68 7.50 -12.51
N ALA A 258 -18.08 6.95 -11.35
CA ALA A 258 -17.47 7.30 -10.08
C ALA A 258 -15.99 6.95 -10.05
N ASN A 259 -15.24 7.66 -9.20
CA ASN A 259 -13.80 7.67 -9.07
C ASN A 259 -13.18 6.26 -9.17
N GLN A 260 -12.39 6.01 -10.22
CA GLN A 260 -11.70 4.75 -10.45
C GLN A 260 -10.79 4.37 -9.28
N THR A 261 -10.09 5.35 -8.71
CA THR A 261 -9.20 5.14 -7.55
C THR A 261 -9.96 4.59 -6.33
N ALA A 262 -11.21 5.04 -6.10
CA ALA A 262 -12.00 4.52 -5.00
C ALA A 262 -12.39 3.05 -5.22
N ARG A 263 -12.72 2.67 -6.46
CA ARG A 263 -13.02 1.28 -6.82
C ARG A 263 -11.81 0.37 -6.63
N GLU A 264 -10.67 0.81 -7.14
CA GLU A 264 -9.41 0.07 -6.99
C GLU A 264 -9.05 -0.12 -5.52
N ASN A 265 -9.23 0.91 -4.69
CA ASN A 265 -8.96 0.84 -3.27
C ASN A 265 -9.95 -0.08 -2.51
N TRP A 266 -11.23 -0.07 -2.87
CA TRP A 266 -12.21 -0.95 -2.24
C TRP A 266 -11.95 -2.41 -2.56
N LEU A 267 -11.66 -2.71 -3.82
CA LEU A 267 -11.29 -4.06 -4.25
C LEU A 267 -9.98 -4.52 -3.59
N ALA A 268 -8.96 -3.65 -3.58
CA ALA A 268 -7.68 -3.98 -2.95
C ALA A 268 -7.83 -4.27 -1.46
N LYS A 269 -8.57 -3.44 -0.71
CA LYS A 269 -8.84 -3.68 0.72
C LYS A 269 -9.60 -4.98 0.98
N ASN A 270 -10.31 -5.47 -0.01
CA ASN A 270 -11.00 -6.76 0.02
C ASN A 270 -10.18 -7.92 -0.54
N GLY A 271 -8.94 -7.67 -0.95
CA GLY A 271 -8.07 -8.69 -1.53
C GLY A 271 -8.38 -9.02 -3.00
N GLN A 272 -9.19 -8.20 -3.68
CA GLN A 272 -9.56 -8.39 -5.09
C GLN A 272 -8.70 -7.53 -6.00
N ASN A 273 -8.18 -8.12 -7.08
CA ASN A 273 -7.42 -7.40 -8.08
C ASN A 273 -8.36 -6.69 -9.07
N TYR A 274 -8.23 -5.37 -9.20
CA TYR A 274 -9.05 -4.60 -10.16
C TYR A 274 -8.84 -5.02 -11.62
N ALA A 275 -7.65 -5.50 -11.99
CA ALA A 275 -7.39 -5.98 -13.35
C ALA A 275 -8.17 -7.27 -13.70
N GLU A 276 -8.44 -8.10 -12.70
CA GLU A 276 -9.17 -9.36 -12.83
C GLU A 276 -10.67 -9.20 -12.52
N TYR A 277 -11.07 -8.01 -12.04
CA TYR A 277 -12.45 -7.73 -11.66
C TYR A 277 -13.37 -7.69 -12.88
N ASP A 278 -14.36 -8.57 -12.90
CA ASP A 278 -15.34 -8.64 -13.97
C ASP A 278 -16.38 -7.52 -13.84
N LYS A 279 -16.13 -6.44 -14.60
CA LYS A 279 -17.01 -5.26 -14.66
C LYS A 279 -18.36 -5.57 -15.33
N ASN A 280 -18.41 -6.56 -16.21
CA ASN A 280 -19.64 -6.93 -16.92
C ASN A 280 -20.54 -7.74 -15.99
N ALA A 281 -20.00 -8.71 -15.26
CA ALA A 281 -20.74 -9.42 -14.23
C ALA A 281 -21.29 -8.48 -13.15
N ALA A 282 -20.51 -7.51 -12.71
CA ALA A 282 -20.98 -6.51 -11.78
C ALA A 282 -22.10 -5.64 -12.37
N ARG A 283 -21.97 -5.20 -13.64
CA ARG A 283 -23.03 -4.44 -14.33
C ARG A 283 -24.31 -5.25 -14.43
N GLN A 284 -24.22 -6.51 -14.81
CA GLN A 284 -25.36 -7.40 -14.92
C GLN A 284 -26.04 -7.59 -13.55
N ALA A 285 -25.27 -7.83 -12.50
CA ALA A 285 -25.79 -7.99 -11.15
C ALA A 285 -26.58 -6.77 -10.63
N TRP A 286 -26.12 -5.55 -10.97
CA TRP A 286 -26.79 -4.32 -10.58
C TRP A 286 -27.98 -3.92 -11.50
N HIS A 287 -28.07 -4.52 -12.70
CA HIS A 287 -29.17 -4.26 -13.63
C HIS A 287 -30.25 -5.34 -13.52
N ASP A 288 -29.88 -6.61 -13.62
CA ASP A 288 -30.81 -7.74 -13.70
C ASP A 288 -31.11 -8.36 -12.33
N GLY A 289 -30.32 -7.98 -11.31
CA GLY A 289 -30.33 -8.57 -9.99
C GLY A 289 -29.25 -9.63 -9.82
N TYR A 290 -28.95 -9.93 -8.54
CA TYR A 290 -28.03 -10.97 -8.11
C TYR A 290 -28.66 -11.75 -6.97
N ALA A 291 -28.65 -13.06 -7.05
CA ALA A 291 -29.13 -13.91 -5.97
C ALA A 291 -28.17 -15.09 -5.77
N ASP A 292 -27.83 -15.34 -4.51
CA ASP A 292 -27.05 -16.47 -4.06
C ASP A 292 -27.72 -17.06 -2.80
N GLU A 293 -27.25 -18.17 -2.28
CA GLU A 293 -27.84 -18.86 -1.10
C GLU A 293 -28.06 -17.95 0.11
N LYS A 294 -27.18 -16.96 0.33
CA LYS A 294 -27.17 -16.11 1.54
C LYS A 294 -27.49 -14.65 1.28
N VAL A 295 -27.39 -14.20 0.02
CA VAL A 295 -27.52 -12.78 -0.33
C VAL A 295 -28.33 -12.60 -1.58
N SER A 296 -29.11 -11.53 -1.66
CA SER A 296 -29.81 -11.15 -2.88
C SER A 296 -29.80 -9.65 -3.08
N LEU A 297 -29.56 -9.23 -4.31
CA LEU A 297 -29.70 -7.86 -4.78
C LEU A 297 -30.83 -7.82 -5.80
N SER A 298 -31.82 -6.99 -5.59
CA SER A 298 -32.91 -6.77 -6.54
C SER A 298 -33.08 -5.27 -6.76
N CYS A 299 -33.10 -4.84 -8.02
CA CYS A 299 -33.34 -3.46 -8.39
C CYS A 299 -34.74 -3.35 -9.02
N GLU A 300 -35.66 -2.67 -8.35
CA GLU A 300 -37.05 -2.46 -8.86
C GLU A 300 -37.05 -1.39 -9.98
N ARG A 301 -36.10 -0.44 -9.92
CA ARG A 301 -35.86 0.62 -10.92
C ARG A 301 -34.37 0.96 -10.93
N GLU A 302 -33.92 1.68 -11.93
CA GLU A 302 -32.50 2.14 -12.00
C GLU A 302 -32.05 2.93 -10.75
N ASN A 303 -33.00 3.50 -10.01
CA ASN A 303 -32.74 4.37 -8.86
C ASN A 303 -33.06 3.73 -7.49
N LEU A 304 -33.55 2.47 -7.47
CA LEU A 304 -33.95 1.78 -6.23
C LEU A 304 -33.51 0.33 -6.25
N CYS A 305 -32.55 0.00 -5.40
CA CYS A 305 -32.08 -1.37 -5.23
C CYS A 305 -32.23 -1.79 -3.75
N PHE A 306 -32.57 -3.07 -3.55
CA PHE A 306 -32.66 -3.71 -2.25
C PHE A 306 -31.64 -4.85 -2.17
N TYR A 307 -30.81 -4.80 -1.15
CA TYR A 307 -29.84 -5.84 -0.81
C TYR A 307 -30.31 -6.56 0.45
N LYS A 308 -30.48 -7.86 0.37
CA LYS A 308 -30.89 -8.68 1.50
C LYS A 308 -29.76 -9.63 1.88
N THR A 309 -29.42 -9.63 3.16
CA THR A 309 -28.43 -10.55 3.74
C THR A 309 -28.73 -10.75 5.23
N LYS A 310 -28.47 -11.93 5.76
CA LYS A 310 -28.62 -12.27 7.18
C LYS A 310 -29.97 -11.82 7.78
N GLY A 311 -31.06 -11.96 7.01
CA GLY A 311 -32.41 -11.59 7.44
C GLY A 311 -32.70 -10.09 7.49
N LYS A 312 -31.77 -9.22 7.08
CA LYS A 312 -31.93 -7.77 7.02
C LYS A 312 -31.95 -7.25 5.59
N THR A 313 -32.65 -6.15 5.39
CA THR A 313 -32.79 -5.49 4.08
C THR A 313 -32.12 -4.11 4.11
N VAL A 314 -31.19 -3.89 3.21
CA VAL A 314 -30.55 -2.58 2.98
C VAL A 314 -31.02 -2.02 1.64
N ALA A 315 -31.44 -0.76 1.61
CA ALA A 315 -31.90 -0.13 0.37
C ALA A 315 -30.97 1.00 -0.06
N PHE A 316 -30.82 1.12 -1.39
CA PHE A 316 -30.10 2.20 -2.05
C PHE A 316 -31.08 3.03 -2.85
N ALA A 317 -31.29 4.29 -2.44
CA ALA A 317 -32.23 5.21 -3.08
C ALA A 317 -31.50 6.40 -3.70
N LYS A 318 -31.70 6.65 -5.01
CA LYS A 318 -31.04 7.74 -5.74
C LYS A 318 -31.92 8.96 -5.95
N ASP A 319 -33.25 8.81 -5.80
CA ASP A 319 -34.24 9.87 -5.92
C ASP A 319 -35.23 9.84 -4.75
N TYR A 320 -36.09 10.89 -4.66
CA TYR A 320 -37.05 11.06 -3.57
C TYR A 320 -38.17 10.02 -3.58
N ASP A 321 -38.60 9.57 -4.75
CA ASP A 321 -39.66 8.57 -4.86
C ASP A 321 -39.15 7.18 -4.46
N SER A 322 -37.96 6.83 -4.87
CA SER A 322 -37.24 5.62 -4.42
C SER A 322 -37.03 5.66 -2.90
N LEU A 323 -36.67 6.81 -2.34
CA LEU A 323 -36.47 6.96 -0.90
C LEU A 323 -37.75 6.68 -0.11
N LYS A 324 -38.91 7.17 -0.56
CA LYS A 324 -40.19 6.89 0.11
C LYS A 324 -40.53 5.41 0.17
N ILE A 325 -40.20 4.68 -0.91
CA ILE A 325 -40.42 3.22 -0.98
C ILE A 325 -39.39 2.51 -0.09
N ALA A 326 -38.12 2.88 -0.17
CA ALA A 326 -37.02 2.31 0.61
C ALA A 326 -37.29 2.42 2.13
N CYS A 327 -37.73 3.59 2.58
CA CYS A 327 -38.03 3.87 4.00
C CYS A 327 -39.18 3.03 4.60
N LYS A 328 -40.01 2.41 3.77
CA LYS A 328 -41.10 1.51 4.22
C LYS A 328 -40.70 0.06 4.28
N LYS A 329 -39.71 -0.36 3.46
CA LYS A 329 -39.38 -1.75 3.22
C LYS A 329 -38.02 -2.19 3.80
N ALA A 330 -37.14 -1.24 4.15
CA ALA A 330 -35.75 -1.56 4.51
C ALA A 330 -35.43 -1.25 5.98
N ASP A 331 -34.52 -2.02 6.57
CA ASP A 331 -33.95 -1.83 7.91
C ASP A 331 -32.89 -0.70 7.90
N ALA A 332 -32.12 -0.57 6.81
CA ALA A 332 -31.16 0.50 6.61
C ALA A 332 -31.29 1.09 5.20
N VAL A 333 -31.19 2.41 5.09
CA VAL A 333 -31.35 3.14 3.83
C VAL A 333 -30.16 4.06 3.60
N PHE A 334 -29.49 3.88 2.45
CA PHE A 334 -28.51 4.81 1.94
C PHE A 334 -29.16 5.67 0.84
N SER A 335 -29.19 6.98 1.04
CA SER A 335 -29.86 7.90 0.13
C SER A 335 -28.86 8.86 -0.55
N ALA A 336 -28.89 8.89 -1.89
CA ALA A 336 -28.15 9.89 -2.67
C ALA A 336 -28.82 11.27 -2.69
N VAL A 337 -29.98 11.41 -2.06
CA VAL A 337 -30.69 12.68 -1.86
C VAL A 337 -30.82 12.98 -0.36
N ASN A 338 -31.01 14.26 -0.02
CA ASN A 338 -31.23 14.65 1.37
C ASN A 338 -32.73 14.47 1.69
N ALA A 339 -33.02 13.72 2.74
CA ALA A 339 -34.39 13.53 3.22
C ALA A 339 -34.68 14.48 4.38
N LYS A 340 -35.92 14.84 4.55
CA LYS A 340 -36.39 15.34 5.85
C LYS A 340 -36.66 14.13 6.73
N ALA A 341 -35.98 14.02 7.86
CA ALA A 341 -36.01 12.86 8.77
C ALA A 341 -37.43 12.39 9.16
N GLU A 342 -38.42 13.31 9.09
CA GLU A 342 -39.82 13.05 9.39
C GLU A 342 -40.50 12.03 8.46
N TYR A 343 -39.93 11.77 7.26
CA TYR A 343 -40.58 10.91 6.26
C TYR A 343 -40.06 9.48 6.23
N CYS A 344 -39.00 9.14 7.00
CA CYS A 344 -38.39 7.83 6.95
C CYS A 344 -38.58 7.08 8.28
N LYS A 345 -39.23 5.92 8.23
CA LYS A 345 -39.41 5.04 9.39
C LYS A 345 -38.32 4.00 9.54
N ALA A 346 -37.34 3.95 8.61
CA ALA A 346 -36.23 3.01 8.71
C ALA A 346 -35.38 3.31 9.95
N PRO A 347 -34.93 2.29 10.72
CA PRO A 347 -34.10 2.47 11.90
C PRO A 347 -32.79 3.21 11.61
N TYR A 348 -32.24 2.99 10.43
CA TYR A 348 -30.98 3.61 9.99
C TYR A 348 -31.17 4.31 8.65
N LEU A 349 -31.05 5.63 8.65
CA LEU A 349 -31.08 6.46 7.45
C LEU A 349 -29.75 7.21 7.33
N ILE A 350 -28.99 6.96 6.25
CA ILE A 350 -27.75 7.66 5.93
C ILE A 350 -27.98 8.50 4.67
N GLU A 351 -27.99 9.81 4.83
CA GLU A 351 -28.29 10.76 3.78
C GLU A 351 -27.06 11.22 3.03
N ARG A 352 -27.26 11.79 1.83
CA ARG A 352 -26.22 12.38 1.00
C ARG A 352 -25.33 13.35 1.78
N ARG A 353 -25.92 14.23 2.59
CA ARG A 353 -25.19 15.23 3.39
C ARG A 353 -24.26 14.56 4.42
N GLN A 354 -24.73 13.51 5.09
CA GLN A 354 -23.93 12.75 6.04
C GLN A 354 -22.77 12.04 5.34
N MET A 355 -23.03 11.37 4.20
CA MET A 355 -21.99 10.73 3.39
C MET A 355 -21.01 11.76 2.82
N TRP A 356 -21.45 12.96 2.50
CA TRP A 356 -20.57 14.04 2.04
C TRP A 356 -19.65 14.53 3.16
N LYS A 357 -20.19 14.73 4.36
CA LYS A 357 -19.45 15.26 5.51
C LYS A 357 -18.51 14.22 6.12
N ASN A 358 -18.96 12.98 6.29
CA ASN A 358 -18.26 11.94 7.03
C ASN A 358 -17.50 10.96 6.13
N GLY A 359 -17.56 11.13 4.81
CA GLY A 359 -16.89 10.29 3.83
C GLY A 359 -17.61 8.97 3.55
N THR A 360 -16.85 7.95 3.21
CA THR A 360 -17.37 6.60 2.92
C THR A 360 -17.94 5.95 4.18
N TYR A 361 -19.06 5.26 4.03
CA TYR A 361 -19.67 4.45 5.07
C TYR A 361 -19.48 2.97 4.79
N GLU A 362 -19.22 2.20 5.84
CA GLU A 362 -19.30 0.74 5.84
C GLU A 362 -20.44 0.28 6.74
N LEU A 363 -21.18 -0.72 6.28
CA LEU A 363 -22.21 -1.38 7.05
C LEU A 363 -21.85 -2.86 7.15
N LYS A 364 -21.91 -3.39 8.35
CA LYS A 364 -21.76 -4.82 8.66
C LYS A 364 -22.98 -5.31 9.44
N ILE A 365 -23.48 -6.46 9.03
CA ILE A 365 -24.56 -7.16 9.71
C ILE A 365 -23.96 -8.41 10.36
N SER A 366 -24.11 -8.52 11.66
CA SER A 366 -23.65 -9.73 12.38
C SER A 366 -24.58 -10.92 12.09
N GLU A 367 -24.13 -12.14 12.41
CA GLU A 367 -24.97 -13.33 12.28
C GLU A 367 -26.24 -13.26 13.15
N ASN A 368 -26.20 -12.47 14.20
CA ASN A 368 -27.36 -12.21 15.09
C ASN A 368 -28.34 -11.15 14.52
N GLY A 369 -28.04 -10.57 13.35
CA GLY A 369 -28.86 -9.53 12.71
C GLY A 369 -28.61 -8.11 13.23
N ASP A 370 -27.58 -7.89 14.07
CA ASP A 370 -27.23 -6.55 14.54
C ASP A 370 -26.52 -5.77 13.41
N ILE A 371 -26.97 -4.55 13.18
CA ILE A 371 -26.42 -3.66 12.16
C ILE A 371 -25.41 -2.71 12.80
N SER A 372 -24.17 -2.78 12.36
CA SER A 372 -23.11 -1.83 12.72
C SER A 372 -22.75 -0.94 11.53
N ILE A 373 -22.78 0.36 11.72
CA ILE A 373 -22.46 1.34 10.70
C ILE A 373 -21.29 2.19 11.17
N ARG A 374 -20.29 2.35 10.32
CA ARG A 374 -19.12 3.19 10.58
C ARG A 374 -18.84 4.09 9.39
N SER A 375 -18.50 5.36 9.67
CA SER A 375 -18.03 6.28 8.64
C SER A 375 -16.48 6.34 8.60
N ALA A 376 -15.95 6.89 7.52
CA ALA A 376 -14.53 7.19 7.42
C ALA A 376 -14.08 8.20 8.51
N ALA A 377 -14.95 9.16 8.86
CA ALA A 377 -14.69 10.10 9.95
C ALA A 377 -14.58 9.41 11.31
N ASP A 378 -15.44 8.41 11.59
CA ASP A 378 -15.36 7.63 12.82
C ASP A 378 -14.04 6.83 12.90
N ALA A 379 -13.58 6.31 11.77
CA ALA A 379 -12.33 5.57 11.68
C ALA A 379 -11.10 6.47 11.87
N MET A 380 -11.16 7.72 11.42
CA MET A 380 -10.08 8.70 11.61
C MET A 380 -10.00 9.24 13.04
N GLY A 381 -11.09 9.15 13.80
CA GLY A 381 -11.17 9.67 15.16
C GLY A 381 -11.27 11.21 15.23
N LYS A 382 -11.45 11.72 16.44
CA LYS A 382 -11.53 13.16 16.70
C LYS A 382 -10.11 13.70 16.99
N HIS A 383 -9.41 14.12 15.95
CA HIS A 383 -8.12 14.78 16.07
C HIS A 383 -8.24 16.28 15.72
N LEU A 384 -7.38 17.13 16.31
CA LEU A 384 -7.39 18.59 16.10
C LEU A 384 -7.16 18.99 14.62
N TRP A 385 -6.51 18.12 13.84
CA TRP A 385 -6.21 18.33 12.42
C TRP A 385 -7.23 17.71 11.46
N VAL A 386 -8.19 16.93 11.96
CA VAL A 386 -9.31 16.43 11.15
C VAL A 386 -10.42 17.48 11.21
N LYS A 387 -10.57 18.26 10.14
CA LYS A 387 -11.69 19.18 10.04
C LYS A 387 -12.99 18.39 10.03
N PRO A 388 -13.97 18.76 10.86
CA PRO A 388 -15.28 18.12 10.92
C PRO A 388 -16.08 18.28 9.61
#